data_8ddfd838e35f4a752c6954c2418b094f
#
_entry.id   8ddfd838e35f4a752c6954c2418b094f
#
_cell.length_a   1.000
_cell.length_b   1.000
_cell.length_c   1.000
_cell.angle_alpha   90.00
_cell.angle_beta   90.00
_cell.angle_gamma   90.00
#
_symmetry.space_group_name_H-M   'P 1'
#
loop_
_entity.id
_entity.type
_entity.pdbx_description
1 polymer ?
#
loop_
_entity_poly.entity_id
_entity_poly.type
_entity_poly.pdbx_seq_one_letter_code
_entity_poly.pdbx_strand_id
1 'polypeptide(L)'
;MTNEKNDFTQGSILKKLALFMLPILGALVLQAAYGAVDLLVVGRFGSTSGLSAVSTGSQVLNLVTFVVTQFAMGITVLIARYLGEKKPERIGSVIGGAAVVFAVISAILFIVMIAFAHPISVLMQAPAEAVSLTTSYVRICGSGIFFIVAYNLLSAIFRGLGDSKSPLLFVLVACIVNIFGDLFLVAGLHLDAAGAALATVFAQAVSVVCAIVILLKKKLPFSIQKSDFRFNSQCKRFLGIGLPLALQEFLTQMSFLALCAFVNRLGLEASSGYGVACKIVNFAMLIPSALMQSMASFVSQNVGAGKPKRAKQSMFTGIGIGLLFGCLVFVLILLKGDVLASLFSTDAAVIQKGFEYLKGFAPETILTAIMFSMVGYFNGNNQTLWVMFQGLFQTLLVRLPMSYYMSIQPDASLTKIGLAAPASTLVGILLNVIFFLYFNKKINKRQ
;
A
#
# COMPACT_ATOMS: atom_id res chain seq x y z
N MET A 1 -8.71 -28.49 11.74
CA MET A 1 -7.41 -28.26 12.38
C MET A 1 -6.74 -27.11 11.60
N THR A 2 -6.63 -25.95 12.20
CA THR A 2 -5.83 -24.84 11.66
C THR A 2 -4.40 -25.35 11.53
N ASN A 3 -3.83 -25.21 10.34
CA ASN A 3 -2.45 -25.62 10.08
C ASN A 3 -1.57 -24.89 11.11
N GLU A 4 -0.82 -25.60 11.95
CA GLU A 4 0.00 -25.00 13.05
C GLU A 4 0.92 -23.88 12.57
N LYS A 5 1.25 -23.88 11.27
CA LYS A 5 2.06 -22.84 10.63
C LYS A 5 1.36 -21.46 10.58
N ASN A 6 0.02 -21.43 10.53
CA ASN A 6 -0.79 -20.20 10.38
C ASN A 6 -1.39 -19.72 11.72
N ASP A 7 -1.08 -20.40 12.83
CA ASP A 7 -1.50 -20.00 14.18
C ASP A 7 -0.45 -19.08 14.80
N PHE A 8 -0.78 -17.79 14.93
CA PHE A 8 0.10 -16.78 15.54
C PHE A 8 0.04 -16.74 17.06
N THR A 9 -0.86 -17.48 17.66
CA THR A 9 -1.08 -17.46 19.13
C THR A 9 -0.05 -18.24 19.92
N GLN A 10 0.81 -19.04 19.26
CA GLN A 10 1.80 -19.91 19.89
C GLN A 10 3.17 -19.81 19.19
N GLY A 11 4.21 -20.32 19.84
CA GLY A 11 5.59 -20.38 19.29
C GLY A 11 6.33 -19.04 19.25
N SER A 12 7.49 -19.01 18.62
CA SER A 12 8.35 -17.81 18.52
C SER A 12 7.67 -16.69 17.71
N ILE A 13 7.55 -15.50 18.31
CA ILE A 13 6.97 -14.32 17.69
C ILE A 13 7.82 -13.91 16.49
N LEU A 14 9.15 -13.77 16.70
CA LEU A 14 10.08 -13.34 15.66
C LEU A 14 10.01 -14.23 14.42
N LYS A 15 10.10 -15.57 14.61
CA LYS A 15 10.06 -16.52 13.50
C LYS A 15 8.73 -16.46 12.74
N LYS A 16 7.59 -16.45 13.46
CA LYS A 16 6.27 -16.44 12.82
C LYS A 16 5.98 -15.12 12.13
N LEU A 17 6.33 -13.99 12.75
CA LEU A 17 6.15 -12.67 12.15
C LEU A 17 7.01 -12.51 10.89
N ALA A 18 8.29 -12.89 10.94
CA ALA A 18 9.20 -12.82 9.79
C ALA A 18 8.73 -13.73 8.64
N LEU A 19 8.37 -14.99 8.93
CA LEU A 19 7.87 -15.93 7.92
C LEU A 19 6.53 -15.50 7.29
N PHE A 20 5.72 -14.73 8.00
CA PHE A 20 4.48 -14.17 7.48
C PHE A 20 4.71 -12.88 6.69
N MET A 21 5.66 -12.04 7.13
CA MET A 21 6.01 -10.77 6.50
C MET A 21 6.74 -10.97 5.16
N LEU A 22 7.66 -11.93 5.07
CA LEU A 22 8.50 -12.11 3.87
C LEU A 22 7.69 -12.35 2.59
N PRO A 23 6.66 -13.21 2.54
CA PRO A 23 5.83 -13.34 1.35
C PRO A 23 5.01 -12.07 1.03
N ILE A 24 4.58 -11.30 2.04
CA ILE A 24 3.90 -10.02 1.82
C ILE A 24 4.88 -9.02 1.18
N LEU A 25 6.09 -8.92 1.70
CA LEU A 25 7.15 -8.10 1.11
C LEU A 25 7.45 -8.53 -0.33
N GLY A 26 7.58 -9.85 -0.57
CA GLY A 26 7.77 -10.39 -1.91
C GLY A 26 6.65 -10.00 -2.89
N ALA A 27 5.39 -10.03 -2.45
CA ALA A 27 4.25 -9.59 -3.24
C ALA A 27 4.32 -8.09 -3.57
N LEU A 28 4.67 -7.24 -2.60
CA LEU A 28 4.83 -5.80 -2.81
C LEU A 28 5.99 -5.48 -3.77
N VAL A 29 7.11 -6.19 -3.65
CA VAL A 29 8.27 -6.06 -4.56
C VAL A 29 7.87 -6.46 -5.98
N LEU A 30 7.17 -7.58 -6.17
CA LEU A 30 6.69 -8.01 -7.48
C LEU A 30 5.72 -6.99 -8.08
N GLN A 31 4.81 -6.42 -7.28
CA GLN A 31 3.90 -5.37 -7.75
C GLN A 31 4.67 -4.11 -8.21
N ALA A 32 5.67 -3.68 -7.46
CA ALA A 32 6.51 -2.56 -7.86
C ALA A 32 7.33 -2.87 -9.12
N ALA A 33 7.81 -4.12 -9.25
CA ALA A 33 8.62 -4.56 -10.38
C ALA A 33 7.81 -4.60 -11.68
N TYR A 34 6.61 -5.20 -11.71
CA TYR A 34 5.85 -5.24 -12.94
C TYR A 34 5.39 -3.85 -13.40
N GLY A 35 5.01 -2.95 -12.47
CA GLY A 35 4.72 -1.56 -12.83
C GLY A 35 5.92 -0.82 -13.45
N ALA A 36 7.15 -1.17 -13.04
CA ALA A 36 8.36 -0.67 -13.70
C ALA A 36 8.57 -1.29 -15.08
N VAL A 37 8.24 -2.57 -15.25
CA VAL A 37 8.33 -3.26 -16.56
C VAL A 37 7.35 -2.69 -17.58
N ASP A 38 6.11 -2.37 -17.19
CA ASP A 38 5.13 -1.68 -18.04
C ASP A 38 5.75 -0.42 -18.66
N LEU A 39 6.37 0.44 -17.80
CA LEU A 39 7.03 1.67 -18.25
C LEU A 39 8.24 1.41 -19.15
N LEU A 40 9.03 0.36 -18.88
CA LEU A 40 10.17 0.00 -19.69
C LEU A 40 9.75 -0.51 -21.07
N VAL A 41 8.73 -1.35 -21.17
CA VAL A 41 8.24 -1.89 -22.42
C VAL A 41 7.61 -0.79 -23.28
N VAL A 42 6.74 0.03 -22.69
CA VAL A 42 6.16 1.17 -23.43
C VAL A 42 7.21 2.21 -23.80
N GLY A 43 8.20 2.47 -22.94
CA GLY A 43 9.30 3.39 -23.23
C GLY A 43 10.21 2.94 -24.36
N ARG A 44 10.34 1.61 -24.58
CA ARG A 44 11.18 1.04 -25.62
C ARG A 44 10.46 0.79 -26.94
N PHE A 45 9.20 0.39 -26.90
CA PHE A 45 8.44 -0.06 -28.07
C PHE A 45 7.23 0.80 -28.38
N GLY A 46 6.80 1.68 -27.47
CA GLY A 46 5.69 2.60 -27.65
C GLY A 46 6.14 4.01 -28.04
N SER A 47 5.18 4.94 -28.04
CA SER A 47 5.43 6.34 -28.30
C SER A 47 5.82 7.11 -27.03
N THR A 48 6.45 8.29 -27.18
CA THR A 48 6.75 9.19 -26.04
C THR A 48 5.46 9.62 -25.33
N SER A 49 4.40 9.89 -26.08
CA SER A 49 3.08 10.22 -25.55
C SER A 49 2.45 9.02 -24.82
N GLY A 50 2.65 7.80 -25.32
CA GLY A 50 2.24 6.55 -24.67
C GLY A 50 2.96 6.33 -23.36
N LEU A 51 4.27 6.52 -23.30
CA LEU A 51 5.04 6.43 -22.05
C LEU A 51 4.53 7.44 -21.00
N SER A 52 4.27 8.68 -21.42
CA SER A 52 3.69 9.70 -20.55
C SER A 52 2.29 9.31 -20.06
N ALA A 53 1.48 8.73 -20.97
CA ALA A 53 0.13 8.25 -20.64
C ALA A 53 0.14 7.11 -19.62
N VAL A 54 1.01 6.12 -19.78
CA VAL A 54 1.17 5.01 -18.80
C VAL A 54 1.69 5.54 -17.48
N SER A 55 2.67 6.44 -17.49
CA SER A 55 3.21 7.06 -16.27
C SER A 55 2.14 7.80 -15.47
N THR A 56 1.33 8.62 -16.12
CA THR A 56 0.26 9.41 -15.48
C THR A 56 -0.93 8.53 -15.10
N GLY A 57 -1.36 7.65 -16.00
CA GLY A 57 -2.50 6.75 -15.76
C GLY A 57 -2.24 5.73 -14.65
N SER A 58 -1.02 5.22 -14.54
CA SER A 58 -0.64 4.30 -13.46
C SER A 58 -0.66 4.96 -12.08
N GLN A 59 -0.41 6.28 -11.98
CA GLN A 59 -0.56 7.01 -10.71
C GLN A 59 -2.02 7.01 -10.23
N VAL A 60 -2.99 7.19 -11.15
CA VAL A 60 -4.42 7.09 -10.84
C VAL A 60 -4.76 5.68 -10.33
N LEU A 61 -4.27 4.65 -11.04
CA LEU A 61 -4.51 3.27 -10.67
C LEU A 61 -3.89 2.92 -9.31
N ASN A 62 -2.68 3.40 -9.04
CA ASN A 62 -2.00 3.23 -7.76
C ASN A 62 -2.77 3.88 -6.60
N LEU A 63 -3.27 5.11 -6.78
CA LEU A 63 -4.12 5.78 -5.79
C LEU A 63 -5.33 4.90 -5.42
N VAL A 64 -6.07 4.43 -6.43
CA VAL A 64 -7.24 3.58 -6.22
C VAL A 64 -6.84 2.28 -5.52
N THR A 65 -5.76 1.63 -5.96
CA THR A 65 -5.26 0.38 -5.40
C THR A 65 -4.86 0.54 -3.94
N PHE A 66 -4.14 1.60 -3.57
CA PHE A 66 -3.73 1.85 -2.18
C PHE A 66 -4.95 2.09 -1.28
N VAL A 67 -5.91 2.89 -1.71
CA VAL A 67 -7.14 3.15 -0.95
C VAL A 67 -7.94 1.85 -0.74
N VAL A 68 -8.10 1.04 -1.79
CA VAL A 68 -8.81 -0.25 -1.72
C VAL A 68 -8.05 -1.23 -0.82
N THR A 69 -6.73 -1.27 -0.88
CA THR A 69 -5.89 -2.13 -0.02
C THR A 69 -6.06 -1.79 1.46
N GLN A 70 -6.03 -0.50 1.79
CA GLN A 70 -6.23 -0.04 3.17
C GLN A 70 -7.67 -0.29 3.64
N PHE A 71 -8.66 -0.12 2.76
CA PHE A 71 -10.03 -0.49 3.05
C PHE A 71 -10.16 -2.00 3.35
N ALA A 72 -9.52 -2.85 2.55
CA ALA A 72 -9.52 -4.31 2.71
C ALA A 72 -8.83 -4.77 4.01
N MET A 73 -7.97 -3.94 4.62
CA MET A 73 -7.36 -4.23 5.92
C MET A 73 -8.41 -4.52 7.00
N GLY A 74 -9.59 -3.87 6.93
CA GLY A 74 -10.70 -4.15 7.84
C GLY A 74 -11.13 -5.61 7.83
N ILE A 75 -11.12 -6.24 6.66
CA ILE A 75 -11.46 -7.67 6.50
C ILE A 75 -10.34 -8.54 7.08
N THR A 76 -9.08 -8.23 6.78
CA THR A 76 -7.92 -8.93 7.33
C THR A 76 -7.96 -8.97 8.86
N VAL A 77 -8.16 -7.81 9.49
CA VAL A 77 -8.23 -7.66 10.95
C VAL A 77 -9.40 -8.45 11.52
N LEU A 78 -10.59 -8.38 10.92
CA LEU A 78 -11.78 -9.03 11.45
C LEU A 78 -11.70 -10.56 11.32
N ILE A 79 -11.21 -11.08 10.20
CA ILE A 79 -11.00 -12.54 10.00
C ILE A 79 -9.95 -13.05 11.00
N ALA A 80 -8.79 -12.37 11.11
CA ALA A 80 -7.75 -12.76 12.06
C ALA A 80 -8.28 -12.75 13.52
N ARG A 81 -9.15 -11.78 13.86
CA ARG A 81 -9.81 -11.70 15.16
C ARG A 81 -10.67 -12.93 15.42
N TYR A 82 -11.55 -13.32 14.49
CA TYR A 82 -12.42 -14.47 14.65
C TYR A 82 -11.66 -15.80 14.71
N LEU A 83 -10.55 -15.93 13.99
CA LEU A 83 -9.65 -17.09 14.13
C LEU A 83 -9.08 -17.16 15.54
N GLY A 84 -8.62 -16.04 16.09
CA GLY A 84 -8.12 -15.97 17.45
C GLY A 84 -9.19 -16.31 18.49
N GLU A 85 -10.43 -15.81 18.31
CA GLU A 85 -11.58 -16.09 19.15
C GLU A 85 -12.11 -17.53 19.03
N LYS A 86 -11.55 -18.34 18.12
CA LYS A 86 -12.03 -19.70 17.77
C LYS A 86 -13.50 -19.71 17.32
N LYS A 87 -13.90 -18.69 16.56
CA LYS A 87 -15.26 -18.53 15.98
C LYS A 87 -15.21 -18.54 14.46
N PRO A 88 -14.71 -19.63 13.82
CA PRO A 88 -14.55 -19.69 12.38
C PRO A 88 -15.89 -19.59 11.62
N GLU A 89 -17.00 -19.99 12.24
CA GLU A 89 -18.35 -19.91 11.67
C GLU A 89 -18.77 -18.50 11.27
N ARG A 90 -18.17 -17.45 11.88
CA ARG A 90 -18.45 -16.05 11.54
C ARG A 90 -17.70 -15.57 10.32
N ILE A 91 -16.66 -16.27 9.88
CA ILE A 91 -15.80 -15.86 8.79
C ILE A 91 -16.55 -15.92 7.46
N GLY A 92 -17.42 -16.92 7.24
CA GLY A 92 -18.27 -17.02 6.07
C GLY A 92 -19.09 -15.75 5.85
N SER A 93 -19.77 -15.27 6.89
CA SER A 93 -20.56 -14.02 6.84
C SER A 93 -19.71 -12.77 6.65
N VAL A 94 -18.44 -12.75 7.12
CA VAL A 94 -17.51 -11.65 6.80
C VAL A 94 -17.18 -11.65 5.31
N ILE A 95 -16.83 -12.81 4.75
CA ILE A 95 -16.45 -12.95 3.33
C ILE A 95 -17.63 -12.63 2.41
N GLY A 96 -18.82 -13.18 2.70
CA GLY A 96 -20.02 -12.92 1.91
C GLY A 96 -20.43 -11.46 1.95
N GLY A 97 -20.45 -10.84 3.14
CA GLY A 97 -20.74 -9.40 3.27
C GLY A 97 -19.68 -8.52 2.60
N ALA A 98 -18.40 -8.91 2.69
CA ALA A 98 -17.31 -8.21 2.02
C ALA A 98 -17.44 -8.28 0.50
N ALA A 99 -17.79 -9.43 -0.06
CA ALA A 99 -18.03 -9.58 -1.51
C ALA A 99 -19.10 -8.61 -2.01
N VAL A 100 -20.21 -8.44 -1.27
CA VAL A 100 -21.28 -7.50 -1.62
C VAL A 100 -20.78 -6.05 -1.56
N VAL A 101 -20.11 -5.65 -0.47
CA VAL A 101 -19.60 -4.27 -0.30
C VAL A 101 -18.55 -3.95 -1.36
N PHE A 102 -17.61 -4.87 -1.63
CA PHE A 102 -16.57 -4.66 -2.64
C PHE A 102 -17.13 -4.66 -4.07
N ALA A 103 -18.21 -5.41 -4.34
CA ALA A 103 -18.93 -5.32 -5.62
C ALA A 103 -19.54 -3.93 -5.81
N VAL A 104 -20.16 -3.35 -4.77
CA VAL A 104 -20.69 -1.97 -4.82
C VAL A 104 -19.56 -0.96 -5.02
N ILE A 105 -18.46 -1.08 -4.28
CA ILE A 105 -17.28 -0.20 -4.45
C ILE A 105 -16.72 -0.32 -5.87
N SER A 106 -16.61 -1.53 -6.41
CA SER A 106 -16.16 -1.75 -7.79
C SER A 106 -17.06 -1.06 -8.80
N ALA A 107 -18.40 -1.14 -8.62
CA ALA A 107 -19.35 -0.48 -9.49
C ALA A 107 -19.23 1.05 -9.43
N ILE A 108 -19.06 1.62 -8.24
CA ILE A 108 -18.82 3.06 -8.07
C ILE A 108 -17.50 3.47 -8.76
N LEU A 109 -16.41 2.76 -8.50
CA LEU A 109 -15.10 3.06 -9.11
C LEU A 109 -15.15 2.89 -10.64
N PHE A 110 -15.84 1.87 -11.15
CA PHE A 110 -16.09 1.69 -12.58
C PHE A 110 -16.74 2.92 -13.18
N ILE A 111 -17.87 3.37 -12.60
CA ILE A 111 -18.58 4.56 -13.08
C ILE A 111 -17.67 5.79 -13.04
N VAL A 112 -16.95 6.01 -11.95
CA VAL A 112 -16.04 7.15 -11.79
C VAL A 112 -14.91 7.10 -12.83
N MET A 113 -14.23 5.96 -12.98
CA MET A 113 -13.10 5.84 -13.90
C MET A 113 -13.51 5.87 -15.38
N ILE A 114 -14.72 5.44 -15.72
CA ILE A 114 -15.22 5.51 -17.10
C ILE A 114 -15.78 6.91 -17.43
N ALA A 115 -16.66 7.44 -16.57
CA ALA A 115 -17.33 8.72 -16.83
C ALA A 115 -16.39 9.93 -16.69
N PHE A 116 -15.48 9.87 -15.71
CA PHE A 116 -14.56 10.99 -15.39
C PHE A 116 -13.13 10.75 -15.85
N ALA A 117 -12.85 9.77 -16.73
CA ALA A 117 -11.49 9.48 -17.21
C ALA A 117 -10.79 10.72 -17.78
N HIS A 118 -11.47 11.52 -18.62
CA HIS A 118 -10.90 12.73 -19.20
C HIS A 118 -10.66 13.83 -18.14
N PRO A 119 -11.63 14.24 -17.32
CA PRO A 119 -11.39 15.15 -16.20
C PRO A 119 -10.25 14.69 -15.26
N ILE A 120 -10.16 13.40 -14.95
CA ILE A 120 -9.09 12.83 -14.14
C ILE A 120 -7.72 13.03 -14.83
N SER A 121 -7.62 12.74 -16.14
CA SER A 121 -6.38 12.91 -16.89
C SER A 121 -5.91 14.37 -16.92
N VAL A 122 -6.84 15.32 -17.07
CA VAL A 122 -6.56 16.76 -17.01
C VAL A 122 -6.16 17.18 -15.59
N LEU A 123 -6.84 16.70 -14.56
CA LEU A 123 -6.52 16.97 -13.15
C LEU A 123 -5.12 16.47 -12.79
N MET A 124 -4.72 15.31 -13.35
CA MET A 124 -3.38 14.76 -13.18
C MET A 124 -2.31 15.49 -14.01
N GLN A 125 -2.68 16.59 -14.69
CA GLN A 125 -1.79 17.41 -15.52
C GLN A 125 -1.06 16.60 -16.61
N ALA A 126 -1.75 15.65 -17.24
CA ALA A 126 -1.22 14.95 -18.40
C ALA A 126 -0.86 15.97 -19.50
N PRO A 127 0.32 15.85 -20.15
CA PRO A 127 0.69 16.69 -21.29
C PRO A 127 -0.38 16.65 -22.39
N ALA A 128 -0.61 17.76 -23.10
CA ALA A 128 -1.68 17.91 -24.09
C ALA A 128 -1.68 16.77 -25.12
N GLU A 129 -0.49 16.36 -25.58
CA GLU A 129 -0.29 15.26 -26.54
C GLU A 129 -0.61 13.87 -25.96
N ALA A 130 -0.56 13.73 -24.63
CA ALA A 130 -0.78 12.45 -23.93
C ALA A 130 -2.18 12.34 -23.31
N VAL A 131 -2.96 13.43 -23.20
CA VAL A 131 -4.29 13.42 -22.52
C VAL A 131 -5.22 12.34 -23.09
N SER A 132 -5.28 12.21 -24.42
CA SER A 132 -6.14 11.23 -25.08
C SER A 132 -5.73 9.80 -24.72
N LEU A 133 -4.43 9.50 -24.78
CA LEU A 133 -3.89 8.18 -24.42
C LEU A 133 -4.03 7.88 -22.92
N THR A 134 -3.80 8.88 -22.06
CA THR A 134 -4.03 8.77 -20.61
C THR A 134 -5.51 8.48 -20.32
N THR A 135 -6.42 9.17 -20.98
CA THR A 135 -7.86 8.95 -20.86
C THR A 135 -8.23 7.52 -21.27
N SER A 136 -7.67 7.04 -22.37
CA SER A 136 -7.88 5.66 -22.83
C SER A 136 -7.32 4.64 -21.85
N TYR A 137 -6.11 4.87 -21.33
CA TYR A 137 -5.49 4.03 -20.30
C TYR A 137 -6.38 3.93 -19.05
N VAL A 138 -6.83 5.08 -18.52
CA VAL A 138 -7.70 5.13 -17.32
C VAL A 138 -9.03 4.43 -17.58
N ARG A 139 -9.62 4.58 -18.77
CA ARG A 139 -10.86 3.87 -19.13
C ARG A 139 -10.66 2.36 -19.21
N ILE A 140 -9.61 1.88 -19.85
CA ILE A 140 -9.33 0.44 -19.96
C ILE A 140 -9.10 -0.14 -18.56
N CYS A 141 -8.25 0.49 -17.73
CA CYS A 141 -8.05 0.06 -16.34
C CYS A 141 -9.35 0.14 -15.52
N GLY A 142 -10.17 1.19 -15.74
CA GLY A 142 -11.48 1.33 -15.13
C GLY A 142 -12.44 0.22 -15.50
N SER A 143 -12.42 -0.25 -16.75
CA SER A 143 -13.24 -1.39 -17.18
C SER A 143 -12.86 -2.69 -16.47
N GLY A 144 -11.60 -2.83 -16.09
CA GLY A 144 -11.05 -3.97 -15.34
C GLY A 144 -11.02 -3.78 -13.82
N ILE A 145 -11.57 -2.70 -13.27
CA ILE A 145 -11.45 -2.37 -11.84
C ILE A 145 -12.04 -3.45 -10.93
N PHE A 146 -13.03 -4.21 -11.41
CA PHE A 146 -13.61 -5.33 -10.69
C PHE A 146 -12.56 -6.39 -10.33
N PHE A 147 -11.61 -6.67 -11.22
CA PHE A 147 -10.53 -7.63 -10.97
C PHE A 147 -9.54 -7.08 -9.94
N ILE A 148 -9.18 -5.80 -10.01
CA ILE A 148 -8.26 -5.15 -9.08
C ILE A 148 -8.86 -5.15 -7.67
N VAL A 149 -10.13 -4.80 -7.54
CA VAL A 149 -10.85 -4.78 -6.26
C VAL A 149 -11.01 -6.22 -5.71
N ALA A 150 -11.38 -7.19 -6.57
CA ALA A 150 -11.49 -8.59 -6.18
C ALA A 150 -10.14 -9.20 -5.73
N TYR A 151 -9.05 -8.86 -6.43
CA TYR A 151 -7.69 -9.26 -6.03
C TYR A 151 -7.36 -8.76 -4.61
N ASN A 152 -7.64 -7.48 -4.31
CA ASN A 152 -7.36 -6.90 -3.00
C ASN A 152 -8.21 -7.54 -1.89
N LEU A 153 -9.49 -7.82 -2.17
CA LEU A 153 -10.38 -8.54 -1.27
C LEU A 153 -9.84 -9.96 -0.96
N LEU A 154 -9.51 -10.73 -1.99
CA LEU A 154 -8.99 -12.09 -1.84
C LEU A 154 -7.66 -12.09 -1.08
N SER A 155 -6.76 -11.16 -1.41
CA SER A 155 -5.49 -10.99 -0.69
C SER A 155 -5.72 -10.68 0.80
N ALA A 156 -6.70 -9.83 1.12
CA ALA A 156 -7.06 -9.50 2.50
C ALA A 156 -7.64 -10.71 3.25
N ILE A 157 -8.47 -11.52 2.59
CA ILE A 157 -9.01 -12.75 3.16
C ILE A 157 -7.87 -13.72 3.52
N PHE A 158 -6.96 -14.00 2.58
CA PHE A 158 -5.83 -14.90 2.84
C PHE A 158 -4.92 -14.38 3.95
N ARG A 159 -4.59 -13.08 3.97
CA ARG A 159 -3.81 -12.47 5.06
C ARG A 159 -4.53 -12.59 6.41
N GLY A 160 -5.84 -12.41 6.44
CA GLY A 160 -6.65 -12.61 7.64
C GLY A 160 -6.63 -14.05 8.15
N LEU A 161 -6.56 -15.01 7.24
CA LEU A 161 -6.42 -16.45 7.55
C LEU A 161 -4.98 -16.86 7.96
N GLY A 162 -4.05 -15.90 8.03
CA GLY A 162 -2.65 -16.17 8.34
C GLY A 162 -1.85 -16.77 7.19
N ASP A 163 -2.37 -16.68 5.97
CA ASP A 163 -1.72 -17.19 4.76
C ASP A 163 -1.23 -16.02 3.90
N SER A 164 0.07 -15.75 3.94
CA SER A 164 0.73 -14.76 3.09
C SER A 164 1.33 -15.34 1.81
N LYS A 165 1.47 -16.68 1.72
CA LYS A 165 2.08 -17.34 0.57
C LYS A 165 1.15 -17.39 -0.63
N SER A 166 -0.15 -17.60 -0.40
CA SER A 166 -1.12 -17.62 -1.50
C SER A 166 -1.21 -16.27 -2.21
N PRO A 167 -1.32 -15.09 -1.53
CA PRO A 167 -1.21 -13.79 -2.17
C PRO A 167 0.07 -13.61 -3.01
N LEU A 168 1.23 -14.04 -2.50
CA LEU A 168 2.47 -13.98 -3.26
C LEU A 168 2.38 -14.79 -4.56
N LEU A 169 1.80 -16.00 -4.50
CA LEU A 169 1.71 -16.87 -5.67
C LEU A 169 0.86 -16.25 -6.78
N PHE A 170 -0.32 -15.70 -6.46
CA PHE A 170 -1.14 -15.12 -7.52
C PHE A 170 -0.66 -13.75 -8.00
N VAL A 171 0.12 -13.00 -7.19
CA VAL A 171 0.86 -11.83 -7.69
C VAL A 171 1.97 -12.27 -8.64
N LEU A 172 2.70 -13.34 -8.34
CA LEU A 172 3.74 -13.86 -9.23
C LEU A 172 3.16 -14.25 -10.58
N VAL A 173 2.01 -14.96 -10.58
CA VAL A 173 1.31 -15.31 -11.83
C VAL A 173 0.88 -14.04 -12.57
N ALA A 174 0.31 -13.05 -11.87
CA ALA A 174 -0.05 -11.78 -12.50
C ALA A 174 1.16 -11.07 -13.12
N CYS A 175 2.29 -11.03 -12.42
CA CYS A 175 3.53 -10.42 -12.91
C CYS A 175 4.01 -11.09 -14.22
N ILE A 176 4.03 -12.41 -14.26
CA ILE A 176 4.42 -13.17 -15.46
C ILE A 176 3.46 -12.87 -16.62
N VAL A 177 2.16 -12.96 -16.39
CA VAL A 177 1.12 -12.70 -17.41
C VAL A 177 1.18 -11.25 -17.90
N ASN A 178 1.40 -10.29 -17.02
CA ASN A 178 1.53 -8.89 -17.39
C ASN A 178 2.75 -8.65 -18.28
N ILE A 179 3.95 -9.15 -17.92
CA ILE A 179 5.16 -9.01 -18.73
C ILE A 179 4.98 -9.60 -20.12
N PHE A 180 4.43 -10.81 -20.23
CA PHE A 180 4.14 -11.41 -21.53
C PHE A 180 3.05 -10.64 -22.29
N GLY A 181 2.03 -10.14 -21.59
CA GLY A 181 0.98 -9.32 -22.16
C GLY A 181 1.52 -8.01 -22.74
N ASP A 182 2.39 -7.31 -22.01
CA ASP A 182 3.05 -6.10 -22.50
C ASP A 182 3.90 -6.35 -23.73
N LEU A 183 4.75 -7.38 -23.70
CA LEU A 183 5.56 -7.75 -24.87
C LEU A 183 4.70 -8.10 -26.08
N PHE A 184 3.59 -8.80 -25.89
CA PHE A 184 2.70 -9.16 -26.99
C PHE A 184 1.87 -7.97 -27.49
N LEU A 185 1.24 -7.19 -26.59
CA LEU A 185 0.30 -6.12 -26.96
C LEU A 185 1.02 -4.83 -27.35
N VAL A 186 2.10 -4.48 -26.64
CA VAL A 186 2.85 -3.24 -26.90
C VAL A 186 3.93 -3.45 -27.96
N ALA A 187 4.81 -4.44 -27.79
CA ALA A 187 5.91 -4.66 -28.72
C ALA A 187 5.46 -5.43 -29.98
N GLY A 188 4.53 -6.40 -29.86
CA GLY A 188 4.05 -7.21 -30.98
C GLY A 188 2.93 -6.55 -31.78
N LEU A 189 1.88 -6.05 -31.14
CA LEU A 189 0.70 -5.46 -31.78
C LEU A 189 0.75 -3.91 -31.85
N HIS A 190 1.76 -3.27 -31.28
CA HIS A 190 1.96 -1.82 -31.28
C HIS A 190 0.76 -1.03 -30.72
N LEU A 191 0.07 -1.56 -29.68
CA LEU A 191 -1.09 -0.93 -29.06
C LEU A 191 -0.74 0.19 -28.05
N ASP A 192 0.56 0.49 -27.88
CA ASP A 192 1.08 1.58 -27.05
C ASP A 192 0.52 1.52 -25.61
N ALA A 193 0.10 2.67 -25.04
CA ALA A 193 -0.48 2.76 -23.70
C ALA A 193 -1.74 1.87 -23.51
N ALA A 194 -2.56 1.71 -24.54
CA ALA A 194 -3.74 0.84 -24.48
C ALA A 194 -3.33 -0.63 -24.32
N GLY A 195 -2.22 -1.05 -24.94
CA GLY A 195 -1.67 -2.40 -24.78
C GLY A 195 -1.25 -2.68 -23.35
N ALA A 196 -0.52 -1.76 -22.71
CA ALA A 196 -0.13 -1.88 -21.30
C ALA A 196 -1.33 -1.93 -20.35
N ALA A 197 -2.36 -1.08 -20.59
CA ALA A 197 -3.59 -1.12 -19.80
C ALA A 197 -4.32 -2.46 -19.91
N LEU A 198 -4.43 -3.01 -21.12
CA LEU A 198 -5.05 -4.33 -21.37
C LEU A 198 -4.26 -5.46 -20.72
N ALA A 199 -2.92 -5.45 -20.82
CA ALA A 199 -2.05 -6.43 -20.18
C ALA A 199 -2.24 -6.43 -18.66
N THR A 200 -2.29 -5.25 -18.05
CA THR A 200 -2.52 -5.07 -16.61
C THR A 200 -3.89 -5.64 -16.19
N VAL A 201 -4.97 -5.29 -16.90
CA VAL A 201 -6.32 -5.79 -16.61
C VAL A 201 -6.40 -7.31 -16.76
N PHE A 202 -5.82 -7.86 -17.83
CA PHE A 202 -5.81 -9.30 -18.08
C PHE A 202 -5.00 -10.06 -17.01
N ALA A 203 -3.84 -9.53 -16.61
CA ALA A 203 -3.03 -10.09 -15.53
C ALA A 203 -3.78 -10.13 -14.20
N GLN A 204 -4.52 -9.05 -13.87
CA GLN A 204 -5.34 -9.01 -12.67
C GLN A 204 -6.51 -10.01 -12.73
N ALA A 205 -7.15 -10.18 -13.89
CA ALA A 205 -8.19 -11.18 -14.10
C ALA A 205 -7.66 -12.61 -13.87
N VAL A 206 -6.52 -12.95 -14.43
CA VAL A 206 -5.87 -14.26 -14.23
C VAL A 206 -5.51 -14.46 -12.77
N SER A 207 -4.98 -13.43 -12.10
CA SER A 207 -4.67 -13.45 -10.66
C SER A 207 -5.89 -13.76 -9.79
N VAL A 208 -7.04 -13.14 -10.09
CA VAL A 208 -8.31 -13.39 -9.40
C VAL A 208 -8.78 -14.83 -9.61
N VAL A 209 -8.71 -15.34 -10.83
CA VAL A 209 -9.06 -16.75 -11.12
C VAL A 209 -8.15 -17.70 -10.33
N CYS A 210 -6.84 -17.48 -10.33
CA CYS A 210 -5.89 -18.24 -9.52
C CYS A 210 -6.24 -18.19 -8.03
N ALA A 211 -6.55 -17.00 -7.49
CA ALA A 211 -6.90 -16.83 -6.09
C ALA A 211 -8.18 -17.57 -5.71
N ILE A 212 -9.21 -17.53 -6.57
CA ILE A 212 -10.47 -18.26 -6.37
C ILE A 212 -10.22 -19.78 -6.39
N VAL A 213 -9.45 -20.28 -7.38
CA VAL A 213 -9.11 -21.70 -7.47
C VAL A 213 -8.36 -22.18 -6.23
N ILE A 214 -7.40 -21.38 -5.74
CA ILE A 214 -6.67 -21.69 -4.50
C ILE A 214 -7.63 -21.70 -3.30
N LEU A 215 -8.53 -20.72 -3.20
CA LEU A 215 -9.50 -20.61 -2.12
C LEU A 215 -10.43 -21.84 -2.08
N LEU A 216 -10.94 -22.25 -3.24
CA LEU A 216 -11.85 -23.40 -3.37
C LEU A 216 -11.17 -24.75 -3.08
N LYS A 217 -9.88 -24.89 -3.43
CA LYS A 217 -9.09 -26.11 -3.16
C LYS A 217 -8.64 -26.24 -1.70
N LYS A 218 -8.62 -25.12 -0.95
CA LYS A 218 -8.23 -25.16 0.47
C LYS A 218 -9.32 -25.72 1.34
N LYS A 219 -8.93 -26.60 2.27
CA LYS A 219 -9.81 -27.01 3.38
C LYS A 219 -9.92 -25.86 4.37
N LEU A 220 -10.97 -25.06 4.22
CA LEU A 220 -11.24 -23.92 5.09
C LEU A 220 -11.89 -24.42 6.40
N PRO A 221 -11.61 -23.78 7.56
CA PRO A 221 -12.22 -24.14 8.84
C PRO A 221 -13.66 -23.62 8.97
N PHE A 222 -14.26 -23.11 7.90
CA PHE A 222 -15.61 -22.54 7.83
C PHE A 222 -16.25 -22.85 6.48
N SER A 223 -17.57 -22.74 6.42
CA SER A 223 -18.34 -22.83 5.17
C SER A 223 -18.83 -21.43 4.78
N ILE A 224 -18.90 -21.17 3.47
CA ILE A 224 -19.53 -19.97 2.90
C ILE A 224 -20.86 -20.41 2.32
N GLN A 225 -21.96 -19.85 2.84
CA GLN A 225 -23.32 -20.14 2.38
C GLN A 225 -23.82 -19.03 1.46
N LYS A 226 -24.78 -19.35 0.57
CA LYS A 226 -25.43 -18.33 -0.28
C LYS A 226 -26.09 -17.21 0.53
N SER A 227 -26.60 -17.55 1.73
CA SER A 227 -27.17 -16.60 2.68
C SER A 227 -26.20 -15.56 3.23
N ASP A 228 -24.89 -15.80 3.16
CA ASP A 228 -23.85 -14.89 3.63
C ASP A 228 -23.67 -13.71 2.67
N PHE A 229 -24.00 -13.87 1.37
CA PHE A 229 -23.86 -12.83 0.35
C PHE A 229 -24.97 -11.77 0.44
N ARG A 230 -24.97 -11.07 1.56
CA ARG A 230 -25.89 -9.95 1.83
C ARG A 230 -25.20 -8.92 2.73
N PHE A 231 -25.76 -7.73 2.77
CA PHE A 231 -25.34 -6.71 3.73
C PHE A 231 -25.76 -7.17 5.15
N ASN A 232 -24.80 -7.53 5.98
CA ASN A 232 -25.01 -8.11 7.30
C ASN A 232 -24.27 -7.31 8.40
N SER A 233 -24.41 -7.73 9.66
CA SER A 233 -23.78 -7.05 10.80
C SER A 233 -22.24 -7.02 10.73
N GLN A 234 -21.63 -7.95 10.02
CA GLN A 234 -20.17 -7.97 9.83
C GLN A 234 -19.70 -6.85 8.91
N CYS A 235 -20.57 -6.43 7.96
CA CYS A 235 -20.27 -5.28 7.09
C CYS A 235 -20.02 -4.01 7.92
N LYS A 236 -20.86 -3.71 8.91
CA LYS A 236 -20.66 -2.55 9.79
C LYS A 236 -19.33 -2.64 10.56
N ARG A 237 -18.91 -3.86 10.94
CA ARG A 237 -17.66 -4.07 11.69
C ARG A 237 -16.42 -3.83 10.84
N PHE A 238 -16.31 -4.46 9.67
CA PHE A 238 -15.14 -4.24 8.83
C PHE A 238 -15.14 -2.85 8.17
N LEU A 239 -16.32 -2.26 7.88
CA LEU A 239 -16.43 -0.87 7.45
C LEU A 239 -15.90 0.10 8.51
N GLY A 240 -16.25 -0.12 9.78
CA GLY A 240 -15.73 0.69 10.89
C GLY A 240 -14.21 0.61 11.07
N ILE A 241 -13.58 -0.46 10.58
CA ILE A 241 -12.12 -0.62 10.58
C ILE A 241 -11.50 -0.06 9.29
N GLY A 242 -12.05 -0.45 8.14
CA GLY A 242 -11.44 -0.17 6.83
C GLY A 242 -11.68 1.24 6.32
N LEU A 243 -12.86 1.82 6.57
CA LEU A 243 -13.18 3.16 6.06
C LEU A 243 -12.27 4.27 6.62
N PRO A 244 -11.96 4.32 7.93
CA PRO A 244 -10.99 5.28 8.44
C PRO A 244 -9.61 5.15 7.78
N LEU A 245 -9.14 3.91 7.56
CA LEU A 245 -7.84 3.66 6.93
C LEU A 245 -7.83 4.08 5.45
N ALA A 246 -8.90 3.80 4.73
CA ALA A 246 -9.05 4.21 3.33
C ALA A 246 -9.08 5.74 3.20
N LEU A 247 -9.80 6.43 4.07
CA LEU A 247 -9.85 7.90 4.10
C LEU A 247 -8.48 8.50 4.43
N GLN A 248 -7.78 7.95 5.42
CA GLN A 248 -6.41 8.36 5.76
C GLN A 248 -5.49 8.20 4.56
N GLU A 249 -5.53 7.04 3.87
CA GLU A 249 -4.69 6.77 2.71
C GLU A 249 -4.97 7.74 1.58
N PHE A 250 -6.25 7.95 1.25
CA PHE A 250 -6.64 8.91 0.22
C PHE A 250 -6.08 10.32 0.50
N LEU A 251 -6.24 10.83 1.71
CA LEU A 251 -5.75 12.16 2.08
C LEU A 251 -4.22 12.21 2.14
N THR A 252 -3.56 11.10 2.49
CA THR A 252 -2.11 11.00 2.45
C THR A 252 -1.59 11.09 1.01
N GLN A 253 -2.22 10.39 0.06
CA GLN A 253 -1.86 10.47 -1.36
C GLN A 253 -2.09 11.88 -1.93
N MET A 254 -3.19 12.55 -1.54
CA MET A 254 -3.43 13.95 -1.92
C MET A 254 -2.33 14.87 -1.38
N SER A 255 -1.80 14.60 -0.18
CA SER A 255 -0.70 15.39 0.38
C SER A 255 0.62 15.25 -0.39
N PHE A 256 0.87 14.10 -1.00
CA PHE A 256 2.04 13.92 -1.87
C PHE A 256 1.92 14.73 -3.15
N LEU A 257 0.72 14.86 -3.72
CA LEU A 257 0.49 15.74 -4.87
C LEU A 257 0.73 17.22 -4.52
N ALA A 258 0.26 17.66 -3.34
CA ALA A 258 0.54 19.01 -2.86
C ALA A 258 2.04 19.25 -2.65
N LEU A 259 2.77 18.28 -2.09
CA LEU A 259 4.22 18.35 -1.92
C LEU A 259 4.94 18.46 -3.28
N CYS A 260 4.50 17.71 -4.28
CA CYS A 260 5.01 17.80 -5.64
C CYS A 260 4.85 19.24 -6.19
N ALA A 261 3.67 19.85 -5.99
CA ALA A 261 3.42 21.24 -6.40
C ALA A 261 4.36 22.25 -5.70
N PHE A 262 4.69 22.02 -4.42
CA PHE A 262 5.64 22.87 -3.69
C PHE A 262 7.07 22.74 -4.25
N VAL A 263 7.49 21.52 -4.56
CA VAL A 263 8.82 21.26 -5.14
C VAL A 263 8.96 21.84 -6.56
N ASN A 264 7.88 21.78 -7.35
CA ASN A 264 7.89 22.30 -8.73
C ASN A 264 8.20 23.81 -8.80
N ARG A 265 7.94 24.57 -7.72
CA ARG A 265 8.32 26.00 -7.62
C ARG A 265 9.83 26.23 -7.59
N LEU A 266 10.61 25.21 -7.20
CA LEU A 266 12.07 25.30 -7.14
C LEU A 266 12.76 25.07 -8.49
N GLY A 267 11.99 24.87 -9.56
CA GLY A 267 12.49 24.70 -10.92
C GLY A 267 12.56 23.24 -11.39
N LEU A 268 12.92 23.09 -12.68
CA LEU A 268 12.87 21.82 -13.39
C LEU A 268 13.80 20.75 -12.79
N GLU A 269 15.04 21.12 -12.45
CA GLU A 269 16.02 20.18 -11.87
C GLU A 269 15.55 19.65 -10.52
N ALA A 270 14.99 20.53 -9.67
CA ALA A 270 14.45 20.14 -8.37
C ALA A 270 13.24 19.22 -8.52
N SER A 271 12.31 19.54 -9.43
CA SER A 271 11.15 18.69 -9.74
C SER A 271 11.57 17.32 -10.25
N SER A 272 12.50 17.26 -11.19
CA SER A 272 13.01 16.00 -11.74
C SER A 272 13.77 15.19 -10.69
N GLY A 273 14.62 15.83 -9.89
CA GLY A 273 15.34 15.18 -8.79
C GLY A 273 14.42 14.62 -7.72
N TYR A 274 13.36 15.36 -7.34
CA TYR A 274 12.32 14.89 -6.45
C TYR A 274 11.59 13.66 -7.02
N GLY A 275 11.26 13.66 -8.32
CA GLY A 275 10.65 12.51 -8.99
C GLY A 275 11.53 11.26 -8.93
N VAL A 276 12.85 11.40 -9.11
CA VAL A 276 13.82 10.30 -8.93
C VAL A 276 13.85 9.82 -7.48
N ALA A 277 13.92 10.76 -6.52
CA ALA A 277 13.93 10.42 -5.12
C ALA A 277 12.66 9.68 -4.68
N CYS A 278 11.47 10.09 -5.16
CA CYS A 278 10.20 9.42 -4.87
C CYS A 278 10.20 7.94 -5.28
N LYS A 279 10.83 7.57 -6.40
CA LYS A 279 10.95 6.16 -6.83
C LYS A 279 11.75 5.36 -5.80
N ILE A 280 12.86 5.90 -5.32
CA ILE A 280 13.70 5.25 -4.30
C ILE A 280 12.96 5.14 -2.98
N VAL A 281 12.29 6.22 -2.55
CA VAL A 281 11.45 6.25 -1.34
C VAL A 281 10.36 5.17 -1.40
N ASN A 282 9.67 5.02 -2.53
CA ASN A 282 8.64 4.00 -2.69
C ASN A 282 9.18 2.58 -2.45
N PHE A 283 10.37 2.27 -2.98
CA PHE A 283 11.03 0.98 -2.70
C PHE A 283 11.42 0.83 -1.22
N ALA A 284 11.95 1.88 -0.60
CA ALA A 284 12.32 1.87 0.82
C ALA A 284 11.11 1.63 1.73
N MET A 285 9.92 2.12 1.34
CA MET A 285 8.68 1.98 2.10
C MET A 285 8.01 0.59 1.98
N LEU A 286 8.47 -0.31 1.11
CA LEU A 286 7.89 -1.65 0.98
C LEU A 286 8.06 -2.48 2.25
N ILE A 287 9.21 -2.37 2.92
CA ILE A 287 9.49 -3.13 4.15
C ILE A 287 8.60 -2.67 5.31
N PRO A 288 8.52 -1.37 5.66
CA PRO A 288 7.58 -0.88 6.66
C PRO A 288 6.12 -1.26 6.34
N SER A 289 5.70 -1.17 5.07
CA SER A 289 4.35 -1.53 4.64
C SER A 289 4.03 -3.01 4.84
N ALA A 290 4.97 -3.91 4.50
CA ALA A 290 4.84 -5.34 4.75
C ALA A 290 4.75 -5.65 6.25
N LEU A 291 5.56 -4.95 7.05
CA LEU A 291 5.58 -5.09 8.50
C LEU A 291 4.24 -4.64 9.12
N MET A 292 3.71 -3.49 8.72
CA MET A 292 2.41 -2.98 9.18
C MET A 292 1.27 -3.97 8.88
N GLN A 293 1.19 -4.47 7.64
CA GLN A 293 0.16 -5.42 7.22
C GLN A 293 0.26 -6.75 8.00
N SER A 294 1.48 -7.23 8.20
CA SER A 294 1.74 -8.46 8.97
C SER A 294 1.38 -8.30 10.43
N MET A 295 1.75 -7.16 11.01
CA MET A 295 1.48 -6.83 12.40
C MET A 295 -0.02 -6.74 12.67
N ALA A 296 -0.80 -6.12 11.78
CA ALA A 296 -2.24 -5.99 11.93
C ALA A 296 -2.94 -7.36 12.04
N SER A 297 -2.58 -8.33 11.19
CA SER A 297 -3.11 -9.69 11.24
C SER A 297 -2.63 -10.44 12.50
N PHE A 298 -1.33 -10.40 12.78
CA PHE A 298 -0.71 -11.08 13.93
C PHE A 298 -1.30 -10.62 15.27
N VAL A 299 -1.37 -9.29 15.45
CA VAL A 299 -1.94 -8.67 16.67
C VAL A 299 -3.43 -9.00 16.80
N SER A 300 -4.21 -8.88 15.73
CA SER A 300 -5.64 -9.14 15.79
C SER A 300 -5.96 -10.56 16.20
N GLN A 301 -5.22 -11.55 15.68
CA GLN A 301 -5.39 -12.95 16.07
C GLN A 301 -5.03 -13.18 17.56
N ASN A 302 -3.94 -12.57 18.04
CA ASN A 302 -3.54 -12.70 19.45
C ASN A 302 -4.52 -12.01 20.40
N VAL A 303 -5.04 -10.84 20.02
CA VAL A 303 -6.07 -10.14 20.82
C VAL A 303 -7.36 -10.95 20.85
N GLY A 304 -7.77 -11.53 19.71
CA GLY A 304 -8.92 -12.44 19.64
C GLY A 304 -8.76 -13.66 20.54
N ALA A 305 -7.55 -14.20 20.65
CA ALA A 305 -7.21 -15.33 21.52
C ALA A 305 -7.04 -14.95 23.01
N GLY A 306 -7.32 -13.72 23.42
CA GLY A 306 -7.14 -13.27 24.80
C GLY A 306 -5.66 -13.15 25.23
N LYS A 307 -4.74 -12.95 24.30
CA LYS A 307 -3.28 -12.87 24.54
C LYS A 307 -2.72 -11.44 24.29
N PRO A 308 -3.20 -10.41 25.01
CA PRO A 308 -2.77 -9.01 24.76
C PRO A 308 -1.28 -8.78 25.06
N LYS A 309 -0.71 -9.52 26.02
CA LYS A 309 0.73 -9.46 26.31
C LYS A 309 1.56 -9.88 25.09
N ARG A 310 1.16 -10.97 24.41
CA ARG A 310 1.81 -11.46 23.22
C ARG A 310 1.64 -10.49 22.02
N ALA A 311 0.46 -9.89 21.88
CA ALA A 311 0.20 -8.84 20.90
C ALA A 311 1.12 -7.60 21.12
N LYS A 312 1.33 -7.20 22.38
CA LYS A 312 2.28 -6.13 22.74
C LYS A 312 3.73 -6.51 22.43
N GLN A 313 4.15 -7.72 22.79
CA GLN A 313 5.50 -8.22 22.49
C GLN A 313 5.76 -8.27 20.97
N SER A 314 4.75 -8.63 20.16
CA SER A 314 4.91 -8.64 18.71
C SER A 314 5.18 -7.24 18.14
N MET A 315 4.59 -6.18 18.71
CA MET A 315 4.88 -4.81 18.32
C MET A 315 6.36 -4.45 18.53
N PHE A 316 6.91 -4.76 19.70
CA PHE A 316 8.33 -4.50 19.96
C PHE A 316 9.25 -5.36 19.09
N THR A 317 8.88 -6.62 18.83
CA THR A 317 9.60 -7.47 17.88
C THR A 317 9.58 -6.87 16.47
N GLY A 318 8.42 -6.34 16.04
CA GLY A 318 8.28 -5.65 14.76
C GLY A 318 9.14 -4.39 14.67
N ILE A 319 9.17 -3.58 15.73
CA ILE A 319 10.07 -2.42 15.82
C ILE A 319 11.53 -2.86 15.64
N GLY A 320 11.95 -3.94 16.32
CA GLY A 320 13.33 -4.45 16.21
C GLY A 320 13.69 -4.90 14.79
N ILE A 321 12.79 -5.66 14.13
CA ILE A 321 12.96 -6.06 12.72
C ILE A 321 13.03 -4.82 11.83
N GLY A 322 12.08 -3.91 11.99
CA GLY A 322 12.01 -2.69 11.18
C GLY A 322 13.22 -1.79 11.35
N LEU A 323 13.72 -1.61 12.59
CA LEU A 323 14.93 -0.81 12.86
C LEU A 323 16.17 -1.39 12.19
N LEU A 324 16.33 -2.70 12.19
CA LEU A 324 17.44 -3.35 11.49
C LEU A 324 17.47 -2.94 10.01
N PHE A 325 16.35 -3.06 9.32
CA PHE A 325 16.25 -2.67 7.91
C PHE A 325 16.26 -1.16 7.71
N GLY A 326 15.58 -0.39 8.57
CA GLY A 326 15.56 1.07 8.52
C GLY A 326 16.96 1.68 8.65
N CYS A 327 17.77 1.19 9.59
CA CYS A 327 19.16 1.62 9.74
C CYS A 327 20.01 1.22 8.52
N LEU A 328 19.81 0.02 7.96
CA LEU A 328 20.50 -0.41 6.75
C LEU A 328 20.20 0.54 5.58
N VAL A 329 18.93 0.85 5.35
CA VAL A 329 18.49 1.75 4.26
C VAL A 329 18.97 3.18 4.53
N PHE A 330 18.93 3.65 5.78
CA PHE A 330 19.47 4.95 6.19
C PHE A 330 20.94 5.10 5.79
N VAL A 331 21.77 4.13 6.19
CA VAL A 331 23.20 4.12 5.87
C VAL A 331 23.42 4.06 4.35
N LEU A 332 22.66 3.21 3.65
CA LEU A 332 22.74 3.08 2.19
C LEU A 332 22.40 4.42 1.48
N ILE A 333 21.36 5.11 1.91
CA ILE A 333 21.00 6.42 1.36
C ILE A 333 22.10 7.45 1.61
N LEU A 334 22.65 7.51 2.82
CA LEU A 334 23.70 8.51 3.14
C LEU A 334 25.01 8.26 2.40
N LEU A 335 25.40 6.98 2.22
CA LEU A 335 26.67 6.61 1.60
C LEU A 335 26.61 6.50 0.09
N LYS A 336 25.46 6.15 -0.48
CA LYS A 336 25.30 5.77 -1.90
C LYS A 336 23.99 6.30 -2.50
N GLY A 337 23.39 7.33 -1.91
CA GLY A 337 22.12 7.90 -2.43
C GLY A 337 22.26 8.53 -3.81
N ASP A 338 23.43 9.06 -4.16
CA ASP A 338 23.80 9.51 -5.50
C ASP A 338 23.80 8.34 -6.51
N VAL A 339 24.41 7.20 -6.14
CA VAL A 339 24.40 5.98 -6.95
C VAL A 339 22.99 5.43 -7.11
N LEU A 340 22.18 5.46 -6.04
CA LEU A 340 20.77 5.06 -6.15
C LEU A 340 19.98 5.98 -7.10
N ALA A 341 20.24 7.29 -7.06
CA ALA A 341 19.60 8.24 -7.97
C ALA A 341 20.05 8.05 -9.42
N SER A 342 21.33 7.70 -9.66
CA SER A 342 21.87 7.43 -11.00
C SER A 342 21.24 6.22 -11.69
N LEU A 343 20.59 5.32 -10.94
CA LEU A 343 19.80 4.22 -11.53
C LEU A 343 18.58 4.72 -12.32
N PHE A 344 18.11 5.94 -12.02
CA PHE A 344 16.88 6.51 -12.61
C PHE A 344 17.11 7.75 -13.47
N SER A 345 18.32 8.31 -13.47
CA SER A 345 18.69 9.48 -14.29
C SER A 345 20.17 9.43 -14.65
N THR A 346 20.50 9.95 -15.82
CA THR A 346 21.89 10.16 -16.26
C THR A 346 22.32 11.62 -16.13
N ASP A 347 21.40 12.54 -15.83
CA ASP A 347 21.67 13.96 -15.65
C ASP A 347 22.25 14.20 -14.23
N ALA A 348 23.48 14.77 -14.18
CA ALA A 348 24.19 15.00 -12.95
C ALA A 348 23.47 15.98 -12.00
N ALA A 349 22.79 17.03 -12.54
CA ALA A 349 22.05 18.00 -11.75
C ALA A 349 20.80 17.33 -11.11
N VAL A 350 20.09 16.51 -11.88
CA VAL A 350 18.93 15.74 -11.40
C VAL A 350 19.34 14.73 -10.33
N ILE A 351 20.46 14.01 -10.53
CA ILE A 351 21.00 13.06 -9.55
C ILE A 351 21.34 13.78 -8.25
N GLN A 352 22.02 14.92 -8.32
CA GLN A 352 22.37 15.69 -7.15
C GLN A 352 21.14 16.20 -6.40
N LYS A 353 20.14 16.74 -7.11
CA LYS A 353 18.86 17.18 -6.51
C LYS A 353 18.10 16.03 -5.88
N GLY A 354 18.05 14.87 -6.52
CA GLY A 354 17.47 13.65 -5.94
C GLY A 354 18.18 13.24 -4.65
N PHE A 355 19.51 13.27 -4.66
CA PHE A 355 20.30 12.95 -3.46
C PHE A 355 20.11 14.01 -2.35
N GLU A 356 19.99 15.30 -2.66
CA GLU A 356 19.65 16.34 -1.69
C GLU A 356 18.33 15.99 -0.95
N TYR A 357 17.27 15.60 -1.67
CA TYR A 357 16.01 15.19 -1.05
C TYR A 357 16.19 13.95 -0.18
N LEU A 358 16.88 12.92 -0.70
CA LEU A 358 17.12 11.67 0.01
C LEU A 358 17.89 11.88 1.32
N LYS A 359 18.86 12.80 1.38
CA LYS A 359 19.56 13.15 2.63
C LYS A 359 18.60 13.68 3.70
N GLY A 360 17.69 14.57 3.33
CA GLY A 360 16.66 15.08 4.24
C GLY A 360 15.68 14.01 4.67
N PHE A 361 15.32 13.12 3.75
CA PHE A 361 14.40 12.01 3.98
C PHE A 361 15.01 10.85 4.76
N ALA A 362 16.33 10.64 4.70
CA ALA A 362 16.98 9.44 5.25
C ALA A 362 16.55 9.07 6.67
N PRO A 363 16.42 9.99 7.66
CA PRO A 363 15.96 9.65 9.00
C PRO A 363 14.57 9.02 9.05
N GLU A 364 13.72 9.30 8.05
CA GLU A 364 12.38 8.72 7.92
C GLU A 364 12.42 7.19 7.88
N THR A 365 13.45 6.60 7.24
CA THR A 365 13.56 5.14 7.11
C THR A 365 13.70 4.43 8.47
N ILE A 366 14.28 5.09 9.46
CA ILE A 366 14.38 4.60 10.84
C ILE A 366 13.06 4.83 11.58
N LEU A 367 12.50 6.03 11.45
CA LEU A 367 11.28 6.42 12.16
C LEU A 367 10.06 5.63 11.69
N THR A 368 9.96 5.34 10.40
CA THR A 368 8.87 4.52 9.84
C THR A 368 8.86 3.09 10.40
N ALA A 369 10.00 2.53 10.79
CA ALA A 369 10.07 1.22 11.44
C ALA A 369 9.26 1.21 12.75
N ILE A 370 9.40 2.25 13.57
CA ILE A 370 8.65 2.42 14.81
C ILE A 370 7.18 2.72 14.49
N MET A 371 6.95 3.70 13.61
CA MET A 371 5.63 4.20 13.27
C MET A 371 4.73 3.10 12.71
N PHE A 372 5.18 2.37 11.67
CA PHE A 372 4.37 1.36 11.00
C PHE A 372 4.12 0.13 11.89
N SER A 373 5.06 -0.21 12.79
CA SER A 373 4.85 -1.26 13.79
C SER A 373 3.75 -0.87 14.79
N MET A 374 3.75 0.39 15.27
CA MET A 374 2.70 0.90 16.16
C MET A 374 1.34 1.00 15.45
N VAL A 375 1.31 1.49 14.21
CA VAL A 375 0.11 1.55 13.38
C VAL A 375 -0.46 0.15 13.16
N GLY A 376 0.37 -0.83 12.80
CA GLY A 376 -0.05 -2.23 12.66
C GLY A 376 -0.60 -2.81 13.97
N TYR A 377 0.02 -2.47 15.11
CA TYR A 377 -0.48 -2.85 16.43
C TYR A 377 -1.86 -2.24 16.73
N PHE A 378 -2.06 -0.96 16.47
CA PHE A 378 -3.35 -0.30 16.68
C PHE A 378 -4.43 -0.82 15.72
N ASN A 379 -4.08 -1.05 14.46
CA ASN A 379 -5.00 -1.66 13.49
C ASN A 379 -5.48 -3.04 13.96
N GLY A 380 -4.56 -3.89 14.42
CA GLY A 380 -4.89 -5.21 14.97
C GLY A 380 -5.72 -5.15 16.26
N ASN A 381 -5.60 -4.08 17.04
CA ASN A 381 -6.44 -3.80 18.22
C ASN A 381 -7.76 -3.11 17.88
N ASN A 382 -8.11 -2.91 16.61
CA ASN A 382 -9.31 -2.21 16.16
C ASN A 382 -9.35 -0.72 16.59
N GLN A 383 -8.17 -0.07 16.67
CA GLN A 383 -8.03 1.36 17.00
C GLN A 383 -7.79 2.20 15.74
N THR A 384 -8.46 1.88 14.64
CA THR A 384 -8.24 2.47 13.31
C THR A 384 -8.68 3.93 13.23
N LEU A 385 -9.69 4.33 14.00
CA LEU A 385 -10.05 5.75 14.15
C LEU A 385 -8.90 6.57 14.74
N TRP A 386 -8.18 6.02 15.73
CA TRP A 386 -6.99 6.67 16.26
C TRP A 386 -5.90 6.78 15.20
N VAL A 387 -5.65 5.69 14.48
CA VAL A 387 -4.65 5.66 13.39
C VAL A 387 -4.97 6.72 12.33
N MET A 388 -6.24 6.83 11.92
CA MET A 388 -6.70 7.85 10.99
C MET A 388 -6.45 9.27 11.55
N PHE A 389 -6.91 9.53 12.76
CA PHE A 389 -6.75 10.85 13.39
C PHE A 389 -5.27 11.25 13.48
N GLN A 390 -4.43 10.36 14.00
CA GLN A 390 -2.99 10.59 14.14
C GLN A 390 -2.32 10.80 12.79
N GLY A 391 -2.66 9.96 11.78
CA GLY A 391 -2.10 10.06 10.42
C GLY A 391 -2.50 11.36 9.72
N LEU A 392 -3.75 11.82 9.88
CA LEU A 392 -4.21 13.10 9.36
C LEU A 392 -3.53 14.28 10.08
N PHE A 393 -3.43 14.21 11.40
CA PHE A 393 -2.76 15.23 12.19
C PHE A 393 -1.32 15.45 11.72
N GLN A 394 -0.51 14.38 11.66
CA GLN A 394 0.88 14.48 11.23
C GLN A 394 1.02 14.95 9.78
N THR A 395 0.12 14.53 8.89
CA THR A 395 0.20 14.86 7.47
C THR A 395 -0.24 16.30 7.19
N LEU A 396 -1.42 16.68 7.68
CA LEU A 396 -2.04 17.97 7.35
C LEU A 396 -1.51 19.12 8.22
N LEU A 397 -1.17 18.86 9.49
CA LEU A 397 -0.77 19.91 10.44
C LEU A 397 0.76 19.99 10.65
N VAL A 398 1.52 18.98 10.22
CA VAL A 398 2.98 19.00 10.35
C VAL A 398 3.66 18.92 8.99
N ARG A 399 3.49 17.81 8.26
CA ARG A 399 4.23 17.58 7.01
C ARG A 399 3.93 18.62 5.94
N LEU A 400 2.66 18.89 5.63
CA LEU A 400 2.30 19.85 4.59
C LEU A 400 2.70 21.28 4.94
N PRO A 401 2.36 21.83 6.12
CA PRO A 401 2.77 23.19 6.49
C PRO A 401 4.29 23.35 6.54
N MET A 402 5.02 22.35 7.07
CA MET A 402 6.48 22.40 7.14
C MET A 402 7.10 22.34 5.74
N SER A 403 6.63 21.46 4.85
CA SER A 403 7.09 21.38 3.46
C SER A 403 6.83 22.69 2.71
N TYR A 404 5.64 23.26 2.88
CA TYR A 404 5.30 24.55 2.29
C TYR A 404 6.23 25.64 2.81
N TYR A 405 6.37 25.78 4.12
CA TYR A 405 7.24 26.78 4.75
C TYR A 405 8.69 26.66 4.25
N MET A 406 9.23 25.43 4.18
CA MET A 406 10.59 25.17 3.69
C MET A 406 10.73 25.48 2.17
N SER A 407 9.65 25.40 1.40
CA SER A 407 9.67 25.67 -0.04
C SER A 407 9.67 27.16 -0.41
N ILE A 408 9.25 28.03 0.53
CA ILE A 408 9.15 29.49 0.28
C ILE A 408 10.31 30.29 0.90
N GLN A 409 11.25 29.62 1.60
CA GLN A 409 12.42 30.28 2.16
C GLN A 409 13.39 30.74 1.07
N PRO A 410 14.15 31.84 1.26
CA PRO A 410 15.15 32.29 0.30
C PRO A 410 16.23 31.25 -0.02
N ASP A 411 16.54 30.38 0.94
CA ASP A 411 17.50 29.29 0.86
C ASP A 411 16.80 27.92 0.76
N ALA A 412 15.64 27.86 0.11
CA ALA A 412 14.88 26.64 -0.08
C ALA A 412 15.73 25.57 -0.77
N SER A 413 15.71 24.35 -0.23
CA SER A 413 16.43 23.20 -0.78
C SER A 413 15.63 21.92 -0.63
N LEU A 414 15.89 20.93 -1.50
CA LEU A 414 15.23 19.63 -1.39
C LEU A 414 15.60 18.91 -0.09
N THR A 415 16.78 19.13 0.48
CA THR A 415 17.15 18.59 1.78
C THR A 415 16.23 19.11 2.90
N LYS A 416 15.95 20.43 2.91
CA LYS A 416 15.04 21.01 3.90
C LYS A 416 13.62 20.49 3.75
N ILE A 417 13.11 20.42 2.52
CA ILE A 417 11.78 19.89 2.23
C ILE A 417 11.71 18.39 2.63
N GLY A 418 12.77 17.63 2.36
CA GLY A 418 12.88 16.22 2.73
C GLY A 418 12.79 15.98 4.26
N LEU A 419 13.26 16.93 5.08
CA LEU A 419 13.16 16.84 6.55
C LEU A 419 11.71 16.93 7.08
N ALA A 420 10.76 17.42 6.29
CA ALA A 420 9.38 17.50 6.72
C ALA A 420 8.75 16.11 6.96
N ALA A 421 9.18 15.08 6.24
CA ALA A 421 8.72 13.72 6.46
C ALA A 421 9.16 13.18 7.84
N PRO A 422 10.46 13.07 8.18
CA PRO A 422 10.88 12.57 9.48
C PRO A 422 10.38 13.44 10.65
N ALA A 423 10.29 14.77 10.49
CA ALA A 423 9.73 15.63 11.53
C ALA A 423 8.25 15.29 11.81
N SER A 424 7.45 15.09 10.76
CA SER A 424 6.04 14.72 10.91
C SER A 424 5.87 13.33 11.52
N THR A 425 6.70 12.38 11.12
CA THR A 425 6.67 11.00 11.65
C THR A 425 7.10 10.96 13.11
N LEU A 426 8.07 11.78 13.52
CA LEU A 426 8.44 11.91 14.92
C LEU A 426 7.26 12.39 15.77
N VAL A 427 6.54 13.42 15.32
CA VAL A 427 5.30 13.89 16.01
C VAL A 427 4.26 12.76 16.06
N GLY A 428 4.07 12.02 14.96
CA GLY A 428 3.18 10.87 14.92
C GLY A 428 3.56 9.77 15.91
N ILE A 429 4.85 9.47 16.05
CA ILE A 429 5.37 8.52 17.05
C ILE A 429 5.07 9.00 18.45
N LEU A 430 5.32 10.27 18.77
CA LEU A 430 5.02 10.83 20.09
C LEU A 430 3.53 10.70 20.44
N LEU A 431 2.63 11.04 19.50
CA LEU A 431 1.19 10.86 19.67
C LEU A 431 0.84 9.38 19.90
N ASN A 432 1.44 8.48 19.13
CA ASN A 432 1.22 7.05 19.27
C ASN A 432 1.74 6.49 20.59
N VAL A 433 2.87 6.97 21.10
CA VAL A 433 3.40 6.57 22.41
C VAL A 433 2.45 7.03 23.53
N ILE A 434 1.98 8.28 23.50
CA ILE A 434 1.00 8.80 24.47
C ILE A 434 -0.26 7.93 24.45
N PHE A 435 -0.81 7.66 23.27
CA PHE A 435 -2.00 6.84 23.15
C PHE A 435 -1.75 5.38 23.58
N PHE A 436 -0.58 4.82 23.28
CA PHE A 436 -0.21 3.48 23.71
C PHE A 436 -0.19 3.34 25.23
N LEU A 437 0.36 4.32 25.95
CA LEU A 437 0.37 4.34 27.41
C LEU A 437 -1.05 4.43 27.98
N TYR A 438 -1.88 5.32 27.43
CA TYR A 438 -3.29 5.44 27.80
C TYR A 438 -4.07 4.15 27.53
N PHE A 439 -3.92 3.58 26.34
CA PHE A 439 -4.63 2.39 25.91
C PHE A 439 -4.29 1.15 26.76
N ASN A 440 -3.00 0.93 27.06
CA ASN A 440 -2.56 -0.16 27.90
C ASN A 440 -3.06 -0.01 29.35
N LYS A 441 -3.09 1.20 29.90
CA LYS A 441 -3.68 1.45 31.24
C LYS A 441 -5.16 1.06 31.29
N LYS A 442 -5.90 1.31 30.20
CA LYS A 442 -7.31 0.94 30.07
C LYS A 442 -7.52 -0.58 29.94
N ILE A 443 -6.65 -1.28 29.21
CA ILE A 443 -6.69 -2.75 29.10
C ILE A 443 -6.41 -3.41 30.46
N ASN A 444 -5.35 -2.99 31.15
CA ASN A 444 -4.98 -3.55 32.45
C ASN A 444 -6.04 -3.33 33.55
N LYS A 445 -6.89 -2.28 33.44
CA LYS A 445 -8.01 -2.07 34.35
C LYS A 445 -9.23 -2.96 34.06
N ARG A 446 -9.29 -3.60 32.88
CA ARG A 446 -10.38 -4.46 32.46
C ARG A 446 -10.09 -5.96 32.64
N GLN A 447 -8.84 -6.32 32.91
CA GLN A 447 -8.37 -7.64 33.35
C GLN A 447 -8.32 -7.71 34.88
#